data_4eff2249a962c95b69396f086acb5cf4
#
_entry.id   4eff2249a962c95b69396f086acb5cf4
#
_cell.length_a   1.000
_cell.length_b   1.000
_cell.length_c   1.000
_cell.angle_alpha   90.00
_cell.angle_beta   90.00
_cell.angle_gamma   90.00
#
_symmetry.space_group_name_H-M   'P 1'
#
loop_
_entity.id
_entity.type
_entity.pdbx_description
1 polymer ?
#
loop_
_entity_poly.entity_id
_entity_poly.type
_entity_poly.pdbx_seq_one_letter_code
_entity_poly.pdbx_strand_id
1 'polypeptide(L)'
;MSHLARPRGMRAIVVAVLLFTGTAFADELKVGDRLAELDTAVDAGGKPFRVKASKGWKMLTFGASWCKPCAKELPAWDSIAPDYKGKVEFVAVDLDSEKDSGKSFHKKLKLHNMKLVYLSPDSSVAAKYGSDHMPTTVLADPDGVIRYIRGGFEKGDVDGEVKKMKEQITKLVK
;
A
#
# COMPACT_ATOMS: atom_id res chain seq x y z
N MET A 1 58.87 48.67 39.11
CA MET A 1 57.69 48.04 39.75
C MET A 1 56.59 47.97 38.71
N SER A 2 56.47 46.83 38.00
CA SER A 2 55.54 46.70 36.86
C SER A 2 54.67 45.54 37.15
N HIS A 3 53.36 45.78 37.38
CA HIS A 3 52.36 44.80 37.59
C HIS A 3 51.79 44.30 36.23
N LEU A 4 52.12 43.09 35.87
CA LEU A 4 51.52 42.38 34.72
C LEU A 4 50.17 41.84 35.12
N ALA A 5 49.07 42.32 34.48
CA ALA A 5 47.72 41.81 34.59
C ALA A 5 47.58 40.59 33.73
N ARG A 6 47.08 39.49 34.32
CA ARG A 6 46.71 38.23 33.63
C ARG A 6 45.38 38.39 32.89
N PRO A 7 45.25 37.93 31.64
CA PRO A 7 43.96 37.89 30.96
C PRO A 7 43.08 36.74 31.50
N ARG A 8 41.84 37.07 31.81
CA ARG A 8 40.80 36.12 32.22
C ARG A 8 40.43 35.21 31.04
N GLY A 9 40.50 33.89 31.27
CA GLY A 9 40.19 32.87 30.30
C GLY A 9 38.73 32.90 29.86
N MET A 10 38.54 33.06 28.57
CA MET A 10 37.29 32.93 27.86
C MET A 10 36.90 31.44 27.79
N ARG A 11 35.92 31.03 28.57
CA ARG A 11 35.38 29.67 28.50
C ARG A 11 34.54 29.56 27.24
N ALA A 12 35.07 28.88 26.23
CA ALA A 12 34.31 28.51 25.03
C ALA A 12 33.25 27.47 25.42
N ILE A 13 31.98 27.84 25.34
CA ILE A 13 30.86 26.91 25.47
C ILE A 13 30.73 26.22 24.12
N VAL A 14 31.17 24.96 24.04
CA VAL A 14 30.90 24.11 22.88
C VAL A 14 29.47 23.63 22.98
N VAL A 15 28.57 24.24 22.21
CA VAL A 15 27.20 23.74 22.03
C VAL A 15 27.28 22.59 21.05
N ALA A 16 27.23 21.35 21.56
CA ALA A 16 27.10 20.18 20.75
C ALA A 16 25.66 20.12 20.19
N VAL A 17 25.50 20.51 18.92
CA VAL A 17 24.26 20.28 18.19
C VAL A 17 24.19 18.82 17.83
N LEU A 18 23.44 18.04 18.62
CA LEU A 18 23.05 16.67 18.28
C LEU A 18 22.07 16.73 17.09
N LEU A 19 22.59 16.51 15.88
CA LEU A 19 21.76 16.24 14.71
C LEU A 19 21.13 14.86 14.89
N PHE A 20 19.91 14.83 15.42
CA PHE A 20 19.05 13.66 15.33
C PHE A 20 18.66 13.47 13.86
N THR A 21 19.43 12.67 13.13
CA THR A 21 18.99 12.11 11.85
C THR A 21 17.95 11.02 12.16
N GLY A 22 16.72 11.45 12.41
CA GLY A 22 15.60 10.55 12.47
C GLY A 22 15.45 9.89 11.10
N THR A 23 15.72 8.60 10.97
CA THR A 23 15.24 7.80 9.85
C THR A 23 13.72 7.85 9.91
N ALA A 24 13.11 8.64 9.04
CA ALA A 24 11.67 8.64 8.86
C ALA A 24 11.30 7.27 8.24
N PHE A 25 10.97 6.30 9.10
CA PHE A 25 10.21 5.16 8.66
C PHE A 25 8.89 5.70 8.11
N ALA A 26 8.54 5.38 6.87
CA ALA A 26 7.24 5.73 6.34
C ALA A 26 6.20 5.03 7.22
N ASP A 27 5.42 5.81 7.98
CA ASP A 27 4.33 5.24 8.79
C ASP A 27 3.37 4.50 7.86
N GLU A 28 3.07 3.25 8.19
CA GLU A 28 2.06 2.47 7.50
C GLU A 28 0.67 3.11 7.67
N LEU A 29 -0.11 3.06 6.60
CA LEU A 29 -1.48 3.57 6.60
C LEU A 29 -2.37 2.74 7.53
N LYS A 30 -3.30 3.43 8.20
CA LYS A 30 -4.24 2.85 9.16
C LYS A 30 -5.68 3.16 8.75
N VAL A 31 -6.61 2.45 9.36
CA VAL A 31 -8.05 2.80 9.24
C VAL A 31 -8.25 4.23 9.74
N GLY A 32 -8.88 5.06 8.92
CA GLY A 32 -9.08 6.49 9.15
C GLY A 32 -8.13 7.39 8.34
N ASP A 33 -7.00 6.87 7.87
CA ASP A 33 -6.08 7.62 7.02
C ASP A 33 -6.65 7.76 5.60
N ARG A 34 -6.13 8.72 4.84
CA ARG A 34 -6.43 8.84 3.41
C ARG A 34 -5.50 7.96 2.60
N LEU A 35 -6.04 7.36 1.53
CA LEU A 35 -5.23 6.65 0.54
C LEU A 35 -4.08 7.53 0.06
N ALA A 36 -2.87 7.00 0.09
CA ALA A 36 -1.73 7.60 -0.59
C ALA A 36 -1.87 7.38 -2.11
N GLU A 37 -1.48 8.37 -2.91
CA GLU A 37 -1.47 8.24 -4.36
C GLU A 37 -0.38 7.26 -4.81
N LEU A 38 -0.67 6.45 -5.81
CA LEU A 38 0.29 5.52 -6.41
C LEU A 38 1.02 6.22 -7.58
N ASP A 39 1.91 7.18 -7.26
CA ASP A 39 2.44 8.15 -8.22
C ASP A 39 3.13 7.55 -9.45
N THR A 40 3.81 6.42 -9.29
CA THR A 40 4.54 5.73 -10.38
C THR A 40 3.76 4.56 -10.99
N ALA A 41 2.53 4.33 -10.51
CA ALA A 41 1.74 3.20 -10.97
C ALA A 41 1.23 3.40 -12.39
N VAL A 42 1.22 2.30 -13.15
CA VAL A 42 0.66 2.24 -14.50
C VAL A 42 -0.34 1.10 -14.61
N ASP A 43 -1.35 1.26 -15.44
CA ASP A 43 -2.28 0.19 -15.77
C ASP A 43 -1.66 -0.86 -16.72
N ALA A 44 -2.42 -1.90 -17.07
CA ALA A 44 -1.98 -2.95 -17.99
C ALA A 44 -1.58 -2.41 -19.36
N GLY A 45 -2.16 -1.30 -19.81
CA GLY A 45 -1.84 -0.61 -21.05
C GLY A 45 -0.63 0.34 -20.97
N GLY A 46 -0.04 0.51 -19.77
CA GLY A 46 1.08 1.42 -19.53
C GLY A 46 0.69 2.87 -19.29
N LYS A 47 -0.62 3.16 -19.13
CA LYS A 47 -1.09 4.51 -18.80
C LYS A 47 -0.95 4.76 -17.30
N PRO A 48 -0.62 6.00 -16.89
CA PRO A 48 -0.59 6.35 -15.47
C PRO A 48 -1.90 6.01 -14.76
N PHE A 49 -1.81 5.30 -13.66
CA PHE A 49 -2.94 5.02 -12.79
C PHE A 49 -2.98 6.02 -11.64
N ARG A 50 -4.16 6.53 -11.34
CA ARG A 50 -4.40 7.45 -10.22
C ARG A 50 -5.49 6.91 -9.32
N VAL A 51 -5.17 6.64 -8.05
CA VAL A 51 -6.12 6.12 -7.06
C VAL A 51 -7.29 7.07 -6.86
N LYS A 52 -7.03 8.37 -6.87
CA LYS A 52 -8.05 9.42 -6.63
C LYS A 52 -8.88 9.77 -7.84
N ALA A 53 -8.54 9.25 -9.03
CA ALA A 53 -9.23 9.62 -10.27
C ALA A 53 -10.63 9.01 -10.41
N SER A 54 -10.91 7.88 -9.75
CA SER A 54 -12.23 7.25 -9.78
C SER A 54 -13.07 7.62 -8.57
N LYS A 55 -14.38 7.78 -8.79
CA LYS A 55 -15.36 7.97 -7.72
C LYS A 55 -15.89 6.61 -7.25
N GLY A 56 -16.26 6.49 -5.99
CA GLY A 56 -16.79 5.26 -5.41
C GLY A 56 -15.79 4.54 -4.52
N TRP A 57 -16.22 3.44 -3.94
CA TRP A 57 -15.38 2.61 -3.10
C TRP A 57 -14.24 1.96 -3.89
N LYS A 58 -13.11 1.74 -3.26
CA LYS A 58 -11.94 1.09 -3.86
C LYS A 58 -11.41 0.00 -2.96
N MET A 59 -11.16 -1.15 -3.54
CA MET A 59 -10.44 -2.22 -2.89
C MET A 59 -9.10 -2.42 -3.61
N LEU A 60 -8.01 -2.05 -2.94
CA LEU A 60 -6.65 -2.23 -3.44
C LEU A 60 -6.05 -3.47 -2.80
N THR A 61 -5.60 -4.44 -3.58
CA THR A 61 -4.90 -5.62 -3.10
C THR A 61 -3.48 -5.63 -3.67
N PHE A 62 -2.50 -5.56 -2.77
CA PHE A 62 -1.09 -5.56 -3.10
C PHE A 62 -0.56 -6.99 -3.11
N GLY A 63 0.16 -7.35 -4.17
CA GLY A 63 0.70 -8.68 -4.34
C GLY A 63 1.83 -8.73 -5.36
N ALA A 64 2.47 -9.91 -5.50
CA ALA A 64 3.54 -10.14 -6.47
C ALA A 64 3.60 -11.62 -6.86
N SER A 65 4.28 -11.96 -7.97
CA SER A 65 4.38 -13.31 -8.49
C SER A 65 5.05 -14.31 -7.53
N TRP A 66 5.96 -13.84 -6.71
CA TRP A 66 6.66 -14.63 -5.68
C TRP A 66 5.85 -14.80 -4.38
N CYS A 67 4.75 -14.08 -4.22
CA CYS A 67 3.87 -14.15 -3.05
C CYS A 67 2.87 -15.32 -3.19
N LYS A 68 3.16 -16.44 -2.56
CA LYS A 68 2.29 -17.65 -2.63
C LYS A 68 0.86 -17.44 -2.12
N PRO A 69 0.61 -16.72 -1.00
CA PRO A 69 -0.77 -16.42 -0.59
C PRO A 69 -1.49 -15.51 -1.58
N CYS A 70 -0.80 -14.56 -2.22
CA CYS A 70 -1.39 -13.66 -3.23
C CYS A 70 -1.98 -14.44 -4.42
N ALA A 71 -1.34 -15.55 -4.81
CA ALA A 71 -1.84 -16.41 -5.88
C ALA A 71 -3.18 -17.10 -5.56
N LYS A 72 -3.62 -17.07 -4.31
CA LYS A 72 -4.94 -17.55 -3.86
C LYS A 72 -5.90 -16.39 -3.59
N GLU A 73 -5.41 -15.30 -2.99
CA GLU A 73 -6.21 -14.14 -2.65
C GLU A 73 -6.75 -13.41 -3.89
N LEU A 74 -5.89 -13.12 -4.87
CA LEU A 74 -6.29 -12.36 -6.06
C LEU A 74 -7.43 -13.01 -6.84
N PRO A 75 -7.41 -14.34 -7.16
CA PRO A 75 -8.56 -15.01 -7.78
C PRO A 75 -9.81 -15.02 -6.90
N ALA A 76 -9.65 -15.09 -5.57
CA ALA A 76 -10.78 -15.02 -4.64
C ALA A 76 -11.49 -13.66 -4.73
N TRP A 77 -10.73 -12.56 -4.74
CA TRP A 77 -11.30 -11.21 -4.91
C TRP A 77 -11.84 -10.97 -6.32
N ASP A 78 -11.17 -11.47 -7.35
CA ASP A 78 -11.66 -11.40 -8.73
C ASP A 78 -13.02 -12.08 -8.89
N SER A 79 -13.23 -13.20 -8.20
CA SER A 79 -14.48 -13.96 -8.27
C SER A 79 -15.69 -13.23 -7.68
N ILE A 80 -15.48 -12.39 -6.68
CA ILE A 80 -16.56 -11.62 -6.02
C ILE A 80 -16.74 -10.21 -6.59
N ALA A 81 -15.77 -9.69 -7.34
CA ALA A 81 -15.84 -8.35 -7.89
C ALA A 81 -17.12 -8.06 -8.71
N PRO A 82 -17.67 -9.01 -9.50
CA PRO A 82 -18.94 -8.80 -10.21
C PRO A 82 -20.13 -8.48 -9.30
N ASP A 83 -20.17 -9.02 -8.08
CA ASP A 83 -21.26 -8.80 -7.11
C ASP A 83 -21.33 -7.32 -6.66
N TYR A 84 -20.22 -6.59 -6.81
CA TYR A 84 -20.08 -5.20 -6.37
C TYR A 84 -19.87 -4.22 -7.52
N LYS A 85 -20.15 -4.66 -8.75
CA LYS A 85 -19.99 -3.81 -9.95
C LYS A 85 -20.76 -2.49 -9.81
N GLY A 86 -20.09 -1.38 -10.09
CA GLY A 86 -20.64 -0.02 -9.96
C GLY A 86 -20.62 0.54 -8.54
N LYS A 87 -20.32 -0.27 -7.52
CA LYS A 87 -20.18 0.15 -6.12
C LYS A 87 -18.72 0.18 -5.65
N VAL A 88 -17.96 -0.87 -5.96
CA VAL A 88 -16.56 -1.02 -5.55
C VAL A 88 -15.69 -1.30 -6.77
N GLU A 89 -14.64 -0.51 -6.94
CA GLU A 89 -13.59 -0.80 -7.93
C GLU A 89 -12.54 -1.71 -7.28
N PHE A 90 -12.38 -2.91 -7.83
CA PHE A 90 -11.36 -3.87 -7.39
C PHE A 90 -10.08 -3.67 -8.20
N VAL A 91 -8.96 -3.49 -7.51
CA VAL A 91 -7.65 -3.19 -8.12
C VAL A 91 -6.61 -4.15 -7.57
N ALA A 92 -5.99 -4.91 -8.45
CA ALA A 92 -4.79 -5.69 -8.14
C ALA A 92 -3.57 -4.83 -8.41
N VAL A 93 -2.80 -4.53 -7.37
CA VAL A 93 -1.55 -3.75 -7.44
C VAL A 93 -0.39 -4.71 -7.36
N ASP A 94 0.31 -4.86 -8.48
CA ASP A 94 1.46 -5.75 -8.63
C ASP A 94 2.75 -5.03 -8.23
N LEU A 95 3.57 -5.68 -7.43
CA LEU A 95 4.84 -5.19 -6.90
C LEU A 95 6.04 -6.03 -7.39
N ASP A 96 5.92 -6.72 -8.52
CA ASP A 96 7.08 -7.34 -9.13
C ASP A 96 8.06 -6.27 -9.63
N SER A 97 9.36 -6.51 -9.48
CA SER A 97 10.41 -5.62 -9.99
C SER A 97 10.36 -5.49 -11.51
N GLU A 98 9.98 -6.60 -12.18
CA GLU A 98 9.82 -6.65 -13.62
C GLU A 98 8.34 -6.68 -13.99
N LYS A 99 7.87 -5.65 -14.70
CA LYS A 99 6.48 -5.53 -15.14
C LYS A 99 5.98 -6.75 -15.93
N ASP A 100 6.84 -7.38 -16.71
CA ASP A 100 6.46 -8.55 -17.50
C ASP A 100 6.25 -9.81 -16.64
N SER A 101 6.92 -9.90 -15.49
CA SER A 101 6.66 -10.91 -14.46
C SER A 101 5.26 -10.75 -13.89
N GLY A 102 4.89 -9.54 -13.49
CA GLY A 102 3.55 -9.22 -12.99
C GLY A 102 2.46 -9.49 -14.03
N LYS A 103 2.67 -9.08 -15.30
CA LYS A 103 1.72 -9.39 -16.39
C LYS A 103 1.52 -10.89 -16.57
N SER A 104 2.62 -11.66 -16.57
CA SER A 104 2.59 -13.11 -16.70
C SER A 104 1.88 -13.75 -15.52
N PHE A 105 2.11 -13.26 -14.31
CA PHE A 105 1.44 -13.69 -13.09
C PHE A 105 -0.08 -13.47 -13.17
N HIS A 106 -0.54 -12.25 -13.46
CA HIS A 106 -1.96 -11.94 -13.58
C HIS A 106 -2.64 -12.74 -14.69
N LYS A 107 -1.98 -12.94 -15.84
CA LYS A 107 -2.47 -13.78 -16.91
C LYS A 107 -2.64 -15.25 -16.47
N LYS A 108 -1.67 -15.79 -15.73
CA LYS A 108 -1.73 -17.14 -15.16
C LYS A 108 -2.90 -17.29 -14.18
N LEU A 109 -3.17 -16.27 -13.38
CA LEU A 109 -4.29 -16.24 -12.43
C LEU A 109 -5.65 -16.03 -13.09
N LYS A 110 -5.69 -15.67 -14.38
CA LYS A 110 -6.93 -15.39 -15.14
C LYS A 110 -7.84 -14.35 -14.48
N LEU A 111 -7.25 -13.25 -14.01
CA LEU A 111 -8.01 -12.14 -13.44
C LEU A 111 -8.74 -11.39 -14.55
N HIS A 112 -10.06 -11.25 -14.42
CA HIS A 112 -10.93 -10.67 -15.45
C HIS A 112 -11.76 -9.48 -14.93
N ASN A 113 -11.97 -9.41 -13.63
CA ASN A 113 -12.90 -8.48 -13.00
C ASN A 113 -12.18 -7.41 -12.16
N MET A 114 -10.88 -7.58 -11.92
CA MET A 114 -10.03 -6.61 -11.24
C MET A 114 -9.29 -5.74 -12.24
N LYS A 115 -9.11 -4.47 -11.92
CA LYS A 115 -8.20 -3.59 -12.65
C LYS A 115 -6.75 -3.94 -12.28
N LEU A 116 -5.92 -4.17 -13.28
CA LEU A 116 -4.51 -4.54 -13.08
C LEU A 116 -3.63 -3.31 -13.12
N VAL A 117 -2.83 -3.12 -12.09
CA VAL A 117 -1.94 -1.97 -11.88
C VAL A 117 -0.55 -2.47 -11.49
N TYR A 118 0.48 -1.86 -12.02
CA TYR A 118 1.88 -2.18 -11.75
C TYR A 118 2.54 -1.00 -11.06
N LEU A 119 3.10 -1.24 -9.87
CA LEU A 119 3.80 -0.27 -9.07
C LEU A 119 5.22 -0.78 -8.80
N SER A 120 6.24 0.08 -8.95
CA SER A 120 7.60 -0.30 -8.57
C SER A 120 7.68 -0.70 -7.09
N PRO A 121 8.30 -1.84 -6.75
CA PRO A 121 8.48 -2.27 -5.36
C PRO A 121 9.35 -1.29 -4.55
N ASP A 122 10.25 -0.55 -5.21
CA ASP A 122 11.09 0.47 -4.57
C ASP A 122 10.34 1.78 -4.30
N SER A 123 9.05 1.85 -4.64
CA SER A 123 8.21 2.99 -4.36
C SER A 123 8.02 3.16 -2.84
N SER A 124 8.37 4.33 -2.32
CA SER A 124 8.10 4.68 -0.91
C SER A 124 6.61 4.58 -0.54
N VAL A 125 5.73 4.61 -1.54
CA VAL A 125 4.29 4.45 -1.38
C VAL A 125 3.91 3.00 -1.15
N ALA A 126 4.60 2.02 -1.76
CA ALA A 126 4.36 0.60 -1.54
C ALA A 126 4.52 0.24 -0.05
N ALA A 127 5.60 0.72 0.60
CA ALA A 127 5.84 0.51 2.03
C ALA A 127 4.72 1.08 2.91
N LYS A 128 4.12 2.23 2.54
CA LYS A 128 2.98 2.82 3.28
C LYS A 128 1.76 1.90 3.31
N TYR A 129 1.59 1.07 2.31
CA TYR A 129 0.49 0.09 2.25
C TYR A 129 0.84 -1.25 2.89
N GLY A 130 1.92 -1.35 3.65
CA GLY A 130 2.33 -2.59 4.30
C GLY A 130 2.77 -3.66 3.31
N SER A 131 3.44 -3.26 2.22
CA SER A 131 3.92 -4.20 1.18
C SER A 131 4.89 -5.26 1.71
N ASP A 132 5.48 -5.03 2.88
CA ASP A 132 6.37 -5.99 3.55
C ASP A 132 5.62 -7.21 4.11
N HIS A 133 4.29 -7.10 4.23
CA HIS A 133 3.40 -8.13 4.80
C HIS A 133 2.37 -8.65 3.79
N MET A 134 2.74 -8.73 2.51
CA MET A 134 1.84 -9.19 1.45
C MET A 134 1.25 -10.59 1.67
N PRO A 135 0.01 -10.80 1.22
CA PRO A 135 -0.87 -9.84 0.57
C PRO A 135 -1.42 -8.81 1.56
N THR A 136 -1.59 -7.57 1.10
CA THR A 136 -2.27 -6.52 1.86
C THR A 136 -3.47 -6.03 1.07
N THR A 137 -4.64 -6.03 1.69
CA THR A 137 -5.88 -5.52 1.08
C THR A 137 -6.41 -4.33 1.87
N VAL A 138 -6.70 -3.25 1.15
CA VAL A 138 -7.23 -1.98 1.68
C VAL A 138 -8.57 -1.69 1.02
N LEU A 139 -9.60 -1.39 1.82
CA LEU A 139 -10.90 -0.90 1.35
C LEU A 139 -11.08 0.55 1.78
N ALA A 140 -11.27 1.45 0.82
CA ALA A 140 -11.46 2.87 1.07
C ALA A 140 -12.79 3.36 0.49
N ASP A 141 -13.37 4.36 1.15
CA ASP A 141 -14.62 4.99 0.75
C ASP A 141 -14.44 5.97 -0.45
N PRO A 142 -15.55 6.55 -0.96
CA PRO A 142 -15.49 7.51 -2.07
C PRO A 142 -14.66 8.76 -1.80
N ASP A 143 -14.49 9.14 -0.52
CA ASP A 143 -13.64 10.26 -0.10
C ASP A 143 -12.16 9.87 0.01
N GLY A 144 -11.84 8.60 -0.25
CA GLY A 144 -10.50 8.04 -0.17
C GLY A 144 -10.03 7.76 1.26
N VAL A 145 -10.95 7.68 2.23
CA VAL A 145 -10.63 7.32 3.62
C VAL A 145 -10.64 5.80 3.76
N ILE A 146 -9.57 5.25 4.30
CA ILE A 146 -9.43 3.82 4.55
C ILE A 146 -10.40 3.39 5.64
N ARG A 147 -11.29 2.46 5.31
CA ARG A 147 -12.29 1.90 6.22
C ARG A 147 -11.99 0.49 6.69
N TYR A 148 -11.14 -0.20 5.96
CA TYR A 148 -10.68 -1.54 6.31
C TYR A 148 -9.30 -1.79 5.73
N ILE A 149 -8.45 -2.47 6.48
CA ILE A 149 -7.13 -2.92 6.05
C ILE A 149 -6.87 -4.29 6.66
N ARG A 150 -6.26 -5.16 5.88
CA ARG A 150 -5.81 -6.47 6.37
C ARG A 150 -4.50 -6.85 5.70
N GLY A 151 -3.63 -7.52 6.43
CA GLY A 151 -2.48 -8.23 5.92
C GLY A 151 -2.68 -9.75 5.97
N GLY A 152 -2.06 -10.45 5.04
CA GLY A 152 -2.10 -11.91 4.95
C GLY A 152 -3.41 -12.47 4.39
N PHE A 153 -3.35 -13.73 3.97
CA PHE A 153 -4.48 -14.50 3.45
C PHE A 153 -4.35 -15.96 3.86
N GLU A 154 -5.39 -16.52 4.48
CA GLU A 154 -5.42 -17.93 4.88
C GLU A 154 -5.73 -18.83 3.68
N LYS A 155 -4.67 -19.25 3.00
CA LYS A 155 -4.76 -20.03 1.76
C LYS A 155 -5.40 -21.41 1.93
N GLY A 156 -5.51 -21.92 3.16
CA GLY A 156 -6.18 -23.19 3.49
C GLY A 156 -7.68 -23.05 3.68
N ASP A 157 -8.20 -21.79 3.81
CA ASP A 157 -9.63 -21.49 4.02
C ASP A 157 -10.09 -20.35 3.09
N VAL A 158 -9.98 -20.56 1.78
CA VAL A 158 -10.35 -19.56 0.78
C VAL A 158 -11.81 -19.11 0.92
N ASP A 159 -12.73 -20.08 1.14
CA ASP A 159 -14.16 -19.79 1.24
C ASP A 159 -14.48 -18.95 2.50
N GLY A 160 -13.84 -19.27 3.63
CA GLY A 160 -13.95 -18.47 4.85
C GLY A 160 -13.41 -17.06 4.68
N GLU A 161 -12.30 -16.89 3.97
CA GLU A 161 -11.75 -15.60 3.65
C GLU A 161 -12.66 -14.76 2.75
N VAL A 162 -13.23 -15.37 1.71
CA VAL A 162 -14.24 -14.76 0.83
C VAL A 162 -15.46 -14.31 1.64
N LYS A 163 -15.98 -15.18 2.51
CA LYS A 163 -17.13 -14.87 3.37
C LYS A 163 -16.83 -13.65 4.25
N LYS A 164 -15.71 -13.65 4.95
CA LYS A 164 -15.28 -12.52 5.81
C LYS A 164 -15.18 -11.20 5.01
N MET A 165 -14.62 -11.23 3.81
CA MET A 165 -14.50 -10.04 2.97
C MET A 165 -15.88 -9.55 2.50
N LYS A 166 -16.78 -10.43 2.05
CA LYS A 166 -18.16 -10.06 1.68
C LYS A 166 -18.92 -9.42 2.84
N GLU A 167 -18.75 -9.92 4.05
CA GLU A 167 -19.33 -9.35 5.27
C GLU A 167 -18.80 -7.93 5.52
N GLN A 168 -17.48 -7.71 5.39
CA GLN A 168 -16.87 -6.39 5.56
C GLN A 168 -17.36 -5.40 4.49
N ILE A 169 -17.38 -5.80 3.22
CA ILE A 169 -17.89 -4.94 2.14
C ILE A 169 -19.37 -4.60 2.39
N THR A 170 -20.21 -5.58 2.70
CA THR A 170 -21.66 -5.36 2.96
C THR A 170 -21.90 -4.43 4.14
N LYS A 171 -21.08 -4.52 5.19
CA LYS A 171 -21.17 -3.64 6.35
C LYS A 171 -20.81 -2.19 6.03
N LEU A 172 -19.84 -1.96 5.16
CA LEU A 172 -19.26 -0.65 4.89
C LEU A 172 -19.89 0.03 3.67
N VAL A 173 -20.11 -0.72 2.61
CA VAL A 173 -20.63 -0.23 1.31
C VAL A 173 -22.16 -0.30 1.32
N LYS A 174 -22.78 0.79 1.69
CA LYS A 174 -24.25 0.93 1.71
C LYS A 174 -24.76 1.53 0.43
#